data_ab534508ae3cf8b87c968e641e589436
#
_entry.id   ab534508ae3cf8b87c968e641e589436
#
_cell.length_a   1.000
_cell.length_b   1.000
_cell.length_c   1.000
_cell.angle_alpha   90.00
_cell.angle_beta   90.00
_cell.angle_gamma   90.00
#
_symmetry.space_group_name_H-M   'P 1'
#
loop_
_entity.id
_entity.type
_entity.pdbx_description
1 polymer ?
#
loop_
_entity_poly.entity_id
_entity_poly.type
_entity_poly.pdbx_seq_one_letter_code
_entity_poly.pdbx_strand_id
1 'polypeptide(L)'
;MKRCLFFLSLIIVVSLSASAQTTTYELDDSHFHLTNYIQEGTNIQDFLKIMGDKVGRVALFGIPLQQQWSYRVDGNNAPKYYLNTDAPLYYYSFTDAWIAMAYKSLSREQQARFDPMITGFNPTDMYAADHIRRVLQTFPGVFSGIGEFSIHKEFVSAKIAGEVASLQDPALDKIFDFTAEVGLVSILHNDMDVPFSKEGSAPAYLDQMKAMLKRHPNATIIWAHTGMGRIVRPVKSHAAAVEEMLKDTAFRNVYFDISWDEVAKYLLATPEATKITADLINRYPDRFIFGTDEVAPTTQQAYLRVYYQYDPLWALLSKDAVAKVRKGNYERIFDQARLKVRAWEKSHIAGTAAAAAAR
;
A
#
# COMPACT_ATOMS: atom_id res chain seq x y z
N MET A 1 77.99 33.03 14.59
CA MET A 1 77.03 32.13 15.23
C MET A 1 75.64 32.71 15.00
N LYS A 2 74.88 32.18 14.00
CA LYS A 2 73.49 32.59 13.73
C LYS A 2 72.55 31.50 14.29
N ARG A 3 71.68 31.86 15.27
CA ARG A 3 70.66 30.96 15.87
C ARG A 3 69.41 31.07 15.01
N CYS A 4 69.00 29.96 14.34
CA CYS A 4 67.68 29.82 13.73
C CYS A 4 66.66 29.40 14.77
N LEU A 5 65.63 30.20 15.04
CA LEU A 5 64.45 29.82 15.79
C LEU A 5 63.46 29.15 14.82
N PHE A 6 63.14 27.89 15.08
CA PHE A 6 62.03 27.16 14.43
C PHE A 6 60.76 27.46 15.24
N PHE A 7 59.78 28.13 14.60
CA PHE A 7 58.41 28.25 15.10
C PHE A 7 57.61 27.00 14.66
N LEU A 8 57.23 26.17 15.61
CA LEU A 8 56.34 25.03 15.38
C LEU A 8 54.89 25.51 15.53
N SER A 9 54.21 25.71 14.39
CA SER A 9 52.78 26.06 14.38
C SER A 9 51.94 24.79 14.58
N LEU A 10 51.31 24.68 15.75
CA LEU A 10 50.37 23.60 16.09
C LEU A 10 49.01 23.88 15.46
N ILE A 11 48.66 23.17 14.38
CA ILE A 11 47.31 23.25 13.76
C ILE A 11 46.40 22.33 14.53
N ILE A 12 45.51 22.92 15.35
CA ILE A 12 44.42 22.17 16.02
C ILE A 12 43.30 21.96 14.99
N VAL A 13 43.19 20.76 14.46
CA VAL A 13 42.04 20.32 13.65
C VAL A 13 40.87 19.99 14.59
N VAL A 14 39.94 20.92 14.74
CA VAL A 14 38.67 20.66 15.45
C VAL A 14 37.78 19.88 14.50
N SER A 15 37.69 18.59 14.70
CA SER A 15 36.71 17.72 14.01
C SER A 15 35.32 18.02 14.57
N LEU A 16 34.57 18.86 13.88
CA LEU A 16 33.14 19.01 14.11
C LEU A 16 32.44 17.72 13.67
N SER A 17 32.22 16.80 14.61
CA SER A 17 31.31 15.69 14.41
C SER A 17 29.90 16.26 14.30
N ALA A 18 29.40 16.47 13.07
CA ALA A 18 28.00 16.72 12.85
C ALA A 18 27.24 15.43 13.28
N SER A 19 26.69 15.47 14.48
CA SER A 19 25.72 14.47 14.92
C SER A 19 24.54 14.57 13.96
N ALA A 20 24.41 13.65 13.02
CA ALA A 20 23.20 13.48 12.22
C ALA A 20 22.07 13.20 13.20
N GLN A 21 21.20 14.18 13.39
CA GLN A 21 20.00 14.03 14.19
C GLN A 21 19.14 12.98 13.48
N THR A 22 19.08 11.75 14.00
CA THR A 22 18.20 10.72 13.46
C THR A 22 16.77 11.18 13.66
N THR A 23 16.14 11.62 12.58
CA THR A 23 14.73 12.02 12.57
C THR A 23 13.90 10.79 12.92
N THR A 24 13.30 10.79 14.09
CA THR A 24 12.36 9.73 14.50
C THR A 24 10.98 10.06 13.95
N TYR A 25 10.61 9.46 12.83
CA TYR A 25 9.26 9.60 12.27
C TYR A 25 8.22 8.92 13.15
N GLU A 26 6.99 9.45 13.17
CA GLU A 26 5.89 8.92 14.00
C GLU A 26 5.28 7.66 13.40
N LEU A 27 5.21 7.58 12.06
CA LEU A 27 4.59 6.46 11.34
C LEU A 27 5.24 6.23 9.97
N ASP A 28 4.98 5.06 9.42
CA ASP A 28 5.08 4.74 7.99
C ASP A 28 3.67 4.45 7.46
N ASP A 29 3.41 4.80 6.21
CA ASP A 29 2.08 4.69 5.59
C ASP A 29 2.07 3.57 4.55
N SER A 30 1.34 2.50 4.84
CA SER A 30 1.24 1.35 3.94
C SER A 30 0.19 1.49 2.84
N HIS A 31 -0.58 2.59 2.85
CA HIS A 31 -1.72 2.72 1.95
C HIS A 31 -1.93 4.17 1.53
N PHE A 32 -1.33 4.57 0.40
CA PHE A 32 -1.40 5.95 -0.06
C PHE A 32 -1.51 6.07 -1.59
N HIS A 33 -2.52 6.80 -2.06
CA HIS A 33 -2.77 7.07 -3.47
C HIS A 33 -2.23 8.45 -3.88
N LEU A 34 -1.17 8.47 -4.71
CA LEU A 34 -0.64 9.72 -5.25
C LEU A 34 -1.58 10.36 -6.27
N THR A 35 -2.39 9.56 -6.96
CA THR A 35 -3.37 10.01 -7.95
C THR A 35 -4.79 9.62 -7.57
N ASN A 36 -5.78 10.32 -8.13
CA ASN A 36 -7.20 10.02 -8.01
C ASN A 36 -7.76 9.27 -9.24
N TYR A 37 -9.08 9.04 -9.29
CA TYR A 37 -9.77 8.32 -10.38
C TYR A 37 -9.77 9.02 -11.75
N ILE A 38 -9.32 10.25 -11.84
CA ILE A 38 -9.08 10.95 -13.11
C ILE A 38 -7.59 11.12 -13.40
N GLN A 39 -6.76 10.40 -12.63
CA GLN A 39 -5.30 10.40 -12.68
C GLN A 39 -4.67 11.77 -12.42
N GLU A 40 -5.41 12.68 -11.81
CA GLU A 40 -4.86 13.88 -11.20
C GLU A 40 -4.27 13.55 -9.82
N GLY A 41 -3.20 14.22 -9.43
CA GLY A 41 -2.55 13.89 -8.17
C GLY A 41 -1.70 15.01 -7.60
N THR A 42 -1.16 14.75 -6.41
CA THR A 42 -0.18 15.62 -5.77
C THR A 42 1.19 15.43 -6.42
N ASN A 43 1.88 16.53 -6.71
CA ASN A 43 3.27 16.45 -7.15
C ASN A 43 4.11 15.77 -6.05
N ILE A 44 4.98 14.83 -6.42
CA ILE A 44 5.74 14.01 -5.45
C ILE A 44 6.69 14.85 -4.58
N GLN A 45 7.23 15.96 -5.09
CA GLN A 45 8.07 16.87 -4.30
C GLN A 45 7.24 17.65 -3.27
N ASP A 46 6.02 18.02 -3.63
CA ASP A 46 5.09 18.66 -2.69
C ASP A 46 4.56 17.64 -1.67
N PHE A 47 4.35 16.40 -2.09
CA PHE A 47 3.99 15.33 -1.16
C PHE A 47 5.10 15.06 -0.13
N LEU A 48 6.37 15.10 -0.50
CA LEU A 48 7.48 15.04 0.46
C LEU A 48 7.42 16.16 1.52
N LYS A 49 7.01 17.37 1.13
CA LYS A 49 6.81 18.48 2.08
C LYS A 49 5.61 18.21 3.00
N ILE A 50 4.53 17.62 2.44
CA ILE A 50 3.33 17.23 3.18
C ILE A 50 3.66 16.14 4.22
N MET A 51 4.46 15.13 3.86
CA MET A 51 4.95 14.11 4.79
C MET A 51 5.75 14.72 5.95
N GLY A 52 6.58 15.72 5.65
CA GLY A 52 7.39 16.44 6.62
C GLY A 52 8.27 15.53 7.47
N ASP A 53 8.30 15.82 8.77
CA ASP A 53 9.03 15.06 9.81
C ASP A 53 8.16 14.02 10.54
N LYS A 54 6.88 13.88 10.13
CA LYS A 54 5.92 12.96 10.75
C LYS A 54 5.96 11.57 10.14
N VAL A 55 5.99 11.47 8.82
CA VAL A 55 5.89 10.21 8.08
C VAL A 55 7.25 9.80 7.55
N GLY A 56 7.69 8.60 7.87
CA GLY A 56 8.98 8.06 7.44
C GLY A 56 8.95 7.57 6.00
N ARG A 57 8.20 6.51 5.76
CA ARG A 57 8.10 5.83 4.45
C ARG A 57 6.64 5.65 4.03
N VAL A 58 6.43 5.56 2.74
CA VAL A 58 5.10 5.44 2.14
C VAL A 58 5.09 4.39 1.04
N ALA A 59 4.16 3.43 1.11
CA ALA A 59 3.80 2.60 -0.03
C ALA A 59 3.02 3.48 -1.02
N LEU A 60 3.67 3.80 -2.13
CA LEU A 60 3.24 4.83 -3.06
C LEU A 60 2.62 4.22 -4.30
N PHE A 61 1.35 4.47 -4.54
CA PHE A 61 0.67 3.99 -5.73
C PHE A 61 -0.34 5.01 -6.28
N GLY A 62 -0.79 4.79 -7.51
CA GLY A 62 -1.88 5.54 -8.12
C GLY A 62 -3.22 4.92 -7.79
N ILE A 63 -4.25 5.37 -8.48
CA ILE A 63 -5.52 4.65 -8.57
C ILE A 63 -5.43 3.72 -9.79
N PRO A 64 -5.74 2.42 -9.68
CA PRO A 64 -5.65 1.48 -10.81
C PRO A 64 -6.67 1.76 -11.91
N LEU A 65 -7.74 2.46 -11.59
CA LEU A 65 -8.88 2.72 -12.45
C LEU A 65 -8.96 4.19 -12.83
N GLN A 66 -9.30 4.45 -14.09
CA GLN A 66 -9.57 5.77 -14.65
C GLN A 66 -11.06 5.91 -14.94
N GLN A 67 -11.68 7.03 -14.56
CA GLN A 67 -13.04 7.36 -14.99
C GLN A 67 -13.06 7.73 -16.49
N GLN A 68 -13.97 7.14 -17.24
CA GLN A 68 -14.20 7.51 -18.63
C GLN A 68 -15.12 8.72 -18.70
N TRP A 69 -14.67 9.79 -19.33
CA TRP A 69 -15.59 10.86 -19.72
C TRP A 69 -16.14 10.59 -21.11
N SER A 70 -17.42 10.25 -21.18
CA SER A 70 -18.13 10.03 -22.43
C SER A 70 -19.21 11.10 -22.62
N TYR A 71 -19.13 11.87 -23.68
CA TYR A 71 -20.16 12.85 -24.01
C TYR A 71 -21.56 12.23 -24.11
N ARG A 72 -21.65 10.97 -24.52
CA ARG A 72 -22.90 10.24 -24.64
C ARG A 72 -23.56 9.94 -23.28
N VAL A 73 -22.77 9.77 -22.23
CA VAL A 73 -23.23 9.45 -20.87
C VAL A 73 -23.31 10.72 -20.01
N ASP A 74 -22.27 11.53 -20.04
CA ASP A 74 -22.09 12.65 -19.11
C ASP A 74 -22.25 14.04 -19.78
N GLY A 75 -22.42 14.11 -21.13
CA GLY A 75 -22.46 15.35 -21.85
C GLY A 75 -21.22 16.21 -21.65
N ASN A 76 -21.41 17.48 -21.33
CA ASN A 76 -20.32 18.42 -21.02
C ASN A 76 -19.88 18.40 -19.55
N ASN A 77 -20.45 17.51 -18.72
CA ASN A 77 -20.14 17.44 -17.29
C ASN A 77 -19.04 16.41 -17.06
N ALA A 78 -17.80 16.86 -16.89
CA ALA A 78 -16.69 15.97 -16.62
C ALA A 78 -16.89 15.22 -15.27
N PRO A 79 -16.80 13.88 -15.23
CA PRO A 79 -16.85 13.12 -14.02
C PRO A 79 -15.59 13.44 -13.17
N LYS A 80 -15.80 13.79 -11.89
CA LYS A 80 -14.68 14.14 -10.98
C LYS A 80 -14.47 13.14 -9.87
N TYR A 81 -15.51 12.40 -9.53
CA TYR A 81 -15.46 11.42 -8.45
C TYR A 81 -16.47 10.30 -8.69
N TYR A 82 -16.04 9.07 -8.55
CA TYR A 82 -16.81 7.88 -8.92
C TYR A 82 -18.16 7.71 -8.17
N LEU A 83 -18.34 8.33 -7.00
CA LEU A 83 -19.62 8.30 -6.30
C LEU A 83 -20.67 9.29 -6.87
N ASN A 84 -20.24 10.29 -7.63
CA ASN A 84 -21.10 11.38 -8.11
C ASN A 84 -21.51 11.21 -9.59
N THR A 85 -21.14 10.11 -10.22
CA THR A 85 -21.38 9.87 -11.64
C THR A 85 -21.51 8.36 -11.92
N ASP A 86 -22.21 8.02 -13.02
CA ASP A 86 -22.29 6.65 -13.55
C ASP A 86 -21.20 6.37 -14.61
N ALA A 87 -20.23 7.26 -14.75
CA ALA A 87 -19.12 7.07 -15.68
C ALA A 87 -18.42 5.74 -15.43
N PRO A 88 -18.21 4.91 -16.46
CA PRO A 88 -17.51 3.64 -16.30
C PRO A 88 -16.05 3.85 -15.91
N LEU A 89 -15.53 2.88 -15.18
CA LEU A 89 -14.12 2.80 -14.77
C LEU A 89 -13.41 1.77 -15.63
N TYR A 90 -12.16 2.06 -16.02
CA TYR A 90 -11.33 1.11 -16.75
C TYR A 90 -9.90 1.11 -16.23
N TYR A 91 -9.21 -0.03 -16.35
CA TYR A 91 -7.82 -0.15 -15.90
C TYR A 91 -6.90 0.71 -16.76
N TYR A 92 -6.10 1.56 -16.09
CA TYR A 92 -5.23 2.55 -16.70
C TYR A 92 -3.76 2.22 -16.47
N SER A 93 -3.17 1.47 -17.39
CA SER A 93 -1.80 0.96 -17.26
C SER A 93 -0.74 2.06 -17.14
N PHE A 94 -0.99 3.25 -17.70
CA PHE A 94 -0.03 4.35 -17.67
C PHE A 94 0.22 4.88 -16.24
N THR A 95 -0.67 4.60 -15.29
CA THR A 95 -0.46 5.00 -13.89
C THR A 95 0.85 4.44 -13.32
N ASP A 96 1.28 3.24 -13.73
CA ASP A 96 2.55 2.66 -13.29
C ASP A 96 3.75 3.45 -13.81
N ALA A 97 3.71 3.88 -15.08
CA ALA A 97 4.74 4.73 -15.68
C ALA A 97 4.78 6.10 -15.00
N TRP A 98 3.61 6.69 -14.69
CA TRP A 98 3.51 7.94 -13.95
C TRP A 98 4.19 7.86 -12.59
N ILE A 99 3.87 6.87 -11.78
CA ILE A 99 4.47 6.63 -10.47
C ILE A 99 5.98 6.40 -10.59
N ALA A 100 6.42 5.60 -11.57
CA ALA A 100 7.84 5.34 -11.79
C ALA A 100 8.62 6.60 -12.17
N MET A 101 8.07 7.44 -13.05
CA MET A 101 8.69 8.70 -13.45
C MET A 101 8.74 9.71 -12.29
N ALA A 102 7.65 9.82 -11.53
CA ALA A 102 7.61 10.67 -10.33
C ALA A 102 8.69 10.21 -9.33
N TYR A 103 8.77 8.93 -9.01
CA TYR A 103 9.81 8.37 -8.13
C TYR A 103 11.22 8.62 -8.67
N LYS A 104 11.48 8.40 -9.97
CA LYS A 104 12.80 8.60 -10.58
C LYS A 104 13.23 10.07 -10.64
N SER A 105 12.31 11.02 -10.52
CA SER A 105 12.64 12.46 -10.45
C SER A 105 13.25 12.86 -9.09
N LEU A 106 13.17 12.00 -8.10
CA LEU A 106 13.65 12.22 -6.75
C LEU A 106 15.15 11.91 -6.60
N SER A 107 15.83 12.57 -5.64
CA SER A 107 17.16 12.16 -5.21
C SER A 107 17.11 10.77 -4.55
N ARG A 108 18.27 10.09 -4.45
CA ARG A 108 18.35 8.78 -3.79
C ARG A 108 17.87 8.79 -2.33
N GLU A 109 18.15 9.87 -1.62
CA GLU A 109 17.70 10.06 -0.24
C GLU A 109 16.18 10.22 -0.18
N GLN A 110 15.59 11.01 -1.08
CA GLN A 110 14.14 11.16 -1.20
C GLN A 110 13.47 9.85 -1.63
N GLN A 111 14.06 9.12 -2.58
CA GLN A 111 13.58 7.81 -3.02
C GLN A 111 13.50 6.79 -1.86
N ALA A 112 14.40 6.87 -0.88
CA ALA A 112 14.37 6.01 0.29
C ALA A 112 13.09 6.14 1.13
N ARG A 113 12.37 7.27 0.97
CA ARG A 113 11.09 7.55 1.64
C ARG A 113 9.88 6.85 0.98
N PHE A 114 10.03 6.17 -0.14
CA PHE A 114 8.93 5.59 -0.90
C PHE A 114 9.16 4.13 -1.27
N ASP A 115 8.09 3.37 -1.26
CA ASP A 115 7.98 2.02 -1.78
C ASP A 115 6.91 1.98 -2.88
N PRO A 116 7.26 2.31 -4.14
CA PRO A 116 6.30 2.32 -5.23
C PRO A 116 5.69 0.93 -5.49
N MET A 117 4.40 0.94 -5.85
CA MET A 117 3.58 -0.24 -6.10
C MET A 117 3.00 -0.20 -7.52
N ILE A 118 2.87 -1.35 -8.15
CA ILE A 118 2.27 -1.53 -9.49
C ILE A 118 0.76 -1.70 -9.33
N THR A 119 -0.03 -0.89 -10.03
CA THR A 119 -1.51 -0.94 -9.96
C THR A 119 -2.19 -1.06 -11.31
N GLY A 120 -1.51 -0.72 -12.41
CA GLY A 120 -2.10 -0.53 -13.74
C GLY A 120 -2.45 -1.81 -14.51
N PHE A 121 -2.84 -2.88 -13.83
CA PHE A 121 -3.24 -4.16 -14.42
C PHE A 121 -4.70 -4.50 -14.12
N ASN A 122 -5.32 -5.25 -15.03
CA ASN A 122 -6.65 -5.82 -14.79
C ASN A 122 -6.50 -7.21 -14.13
N PRO A 123 -7.04 -7.45 -12.92
CA PRO A 123 -6.90 -8.73 -12.23
C PRO A 123 -7.68 -9.89 -12.87
N THR A 124 -8.57 -9.65 -13.85
CA THR A 124 -9.21 -10.71 -14.65
C THR A 124 -8.37 -11.12 -15.86
N ASP A 125 -7.39 -10.32 -16.24
CA ASP A 125 -6.57 -10.59 -17.43
C ASP A 125 -5.54 -11.68 -17.16
N MET A 126 -5.60 -12.77 -17.91
CA MET A 126 -4.62 -13.86 -17.83
C MET A 126 -3.18 -13.43 -18.14
N TYR A 127 -2.98 -12.23 -18.71
CA TYR A 127 -1.70 -11.57 -18.93
C TYR A 127 -1.31 -10.58 -17.83
N ALA A 128 -2.10 -10.43 -16.75
CA ALA A 128 -1.81 -9.47 -15.68
C ALA A 128 -0.42 -9.69 -15.05
N ALA A 129 -0.04 -10.94 -14.78
CA ALA A 129 1.30 -11.26 -14.28
C ALA A 129 2.40 -10.88 -15.27
N ASP A 130 2.16 -11.02 -16.60
CA ASP A 130 3.09 -10.57 -17.63
C ASP A 130 3.18 -9.05 -17.72
N HIS A 131 2.07 -8.34 -17.50
CA HIS A 131 2.09 -6.88 -17.36
C HIS A 131 2.99 -6.45 -16.19
N ILE A 132 2.79 -7.02 -15.00
CA ILE A 132 3.60 -6.73 -13.81
C ILE A 132 5.09 -6.99 -14.09
N ARG A 133 5.42 -8.12 -14.73
CA ARG A 133 6.79 -8.46 -15.15
C ARG A 133 7.37 -7.39 -16.09
N ARG A 134 6.62 -6.95 -17.10
CA ARG A 134 7.07 -5.91 -18.05
C ARG A 134 7.31 -4.57 -17.36
N VAL A 135 6.46 -4.19 -16.39
CA VAL A 135 6.65 -2.97 -15.61
C VAL A 135 7.95 -3.03 -14.80
N LEU A 136 8.24 -4.15 -14.13
CA LEU A 136 9.51 -4.36 -13.41
C LEU A 136 10.72 -4.27 -14.36
N GLN A 137 10.63 -4.88 -15.54
CA GLN A 137 11.69 -4.86 -16.56
C GLN A 137 11.89 -3.46 -17.16
N THR A 138 10.82 -2.67 -17.30
CA THR A 138 10.87 -1.31 -17.87
C THR A 138 11.41 -0.30 -16.86
N PHE A 139 11.08 -0.47 -15.59
CA PHE A 139 11.46 0.44 -14.50
C PHE A 139 12.23 -0.28 -13.39
N PRO A 140 13.40 -0.86 -13.68
CA PRO A 140 14.18 -1.56 -12.67
C PRO A 140 14.60 -0.64 -11.53
N GLY A 141 14.61 -1.17 -10.33
CA GLY A 141 14.98 -0.42 -9.14
C GLY A 141 13.86 0.43 -8.52
N VAL A 142 12.64 0.40 -9.08
CA VAL A 142 11.53 1.26 -8.64
C VAL A 142 10.59 0.53 -7.69
N PHE A 143 9.89 -0.49 -8.17
CA PHE A 143 8.76 -1.09 -7.48
C PHE A 143 9.15 -2.11 -6.41
N SER A 144 8.33 -2.19 -5.35
CA SER A 144 8.49 -3.13 -4.24
C SER A 144 7.25 -4.02 -4.03
N GLY A 145 6.15 -3.72 -4.71
CA GLY A 145 4.90 -4.46 -4.57
C GLY A 145 3.91 -4.18 -5.69
N ILE A 146 2.71 -4.73 -5.53
CA ILE A 146 1.54 -4.50 -6.35
C ILE A 146 0.34 -4.07 -5.50
N GLY A 147 -0.56 -3.28 -6.06
CA GLY A 147 -1.79 -2.82 -5.39
C GLY A 147 -1.70 -1.38 -4.91
N GLU A 148 -2.75 -0.80 -4.32
CA GLU A 148 -4.01 -1.49 -4.07
C GLU A 148 -4.67 -1.89 -5.39
N PHE A 149 -5.10 -3.14 -5.49
CA PHE A 149 -6.02 -3.58 -6.54
C PHE A 149 -7.25 -4.25 -5.89
N SER A 150 -8.40 -4.19 -6.58
CA SER A 150 -9.69 -4.55 -5.99
C SER A 150 -10.31 -5.75 -6.70
N ILE A 151 -10.92 -6.65 -5.91
CA ILE A 151 -11.79 -7.71 -6.43
C ILE A 151 -13.25 -7.30 -6.16
N HIS A 152 -13.71 -7.41 -4.91
CA HIS A 152 -15.01 -6.91 -4.50
C HIS A 152 -14.81 -5.61 -3.73
N LYS A 153 -15.19 -4.49 -4.32
CA LYS A 153 -15.11 -3.15 -3.71
C LYS A 153 -16.39 -2.41 -4.04
N GLU A 154 -17.32 -2.45 -3.12
CA GLU A 154 -18.60 -1.69 -3.10
C GLU A 154 -19.02 -1.10 -4.49
N PHE A 155 -19.23 0.20 -4.59
CA PHE A 155 -19.66 0.87 -5.84
C PHE A 155 -18.61 0.86 -6.96
N VAL A 156 -17.34 0.61 -6.65
CA VAL A 156 -16.27 0.58 -7.66
C VAL A 156 -16.45 -0.61 -8.58
N SER A 157 -16.64 -1.81 -8.04
CA SER A 157 -16.74 -3.03 -8.85
C SER A 157 -17.87 -2.97 -9.87
N ALA A 158 -19.03 -2.39 -9.50
CA ALA A 158 -20.18 -2.28 -10.38
C ALA A 158 -19.97 -1.31 -11.56
N LYS A 159 -18.96 -0.44 -11.52
CA LYS A 159 -18.66 0.56 -12.56
C LYS A 159 -17.52 0.15 -13.49
N ILE A 160 -16.85 -0.96 -13.22
CA ILE A 160 -15.74 -1.43 -14.07
C ILE A 160 -16.29 -1.86 -15.42
N ALA A 161 -15.76 -1.25 -16.49
CA ALA A 161 -16.08 -1.63 -17.85
C ALA A 161 -15.48 -2.98 -18.19
N GLY A 162 -16.32 -3.92 -18.59
CA GLY A 162 -15.94 -5.29 -18.91
C GLY A 162 -16.22 -6.26 -17.77
N GLU A 163 -15.32 -7.22 -17.57
CA GLU A 163 -15.46 -8.27 -16.57
C GLU A 163 -14.97 -7.81 -15.20
N VAL A 164 -15.71 -8.14 -14.15
CA VAL A 164 -15.33 -7.90 -12.76
C VAL A 164 -14.61 -9.14 -12.24
N ALA A 165 -13.45 -8.94 -11.64
CA ALA A 165 -12.65 -10.04 -11.08
C ALA A 165 -13.40 -10.78 -9.95
N SER A 166 -13.09 -12.06 -9.84
CA SER A 166 -13.56 -12.94 -8.76
C SER A 166 -12.36 -13.51 -7.98
N LEU A 167 -12.57 -13.83 -6.70
CA LEU A 167 -11.55 -14.51 -5.88
C LEU A 167 -11.23 -15.93 -6.37
N GLN A 168 -12.02 -16.47 -7.30
CA GLN A 168 -11.81 -17.75 -7.95
C GLN A 168 -11.19 -17.64 -9.35
N ASP A 169 -10.85 -16.42 -9.78
CA ASP A 169 -10.31 -16.17 -11.11
C ASP A 169 -8.88 -16.74 -11.23
N PRO A 170 -8.60 -17.60 -12.22
CA PRO A 170 -7.26 -18.17 -12.42
C PRO A 170 -6.19 -17.10 -12.76
N ALA A 171 -6.58 -15.91 -13.19
CA ALA A 171 -5.65 -14.79 -13.36
C ALA A 171 -5.03 -14.37 -12.02
N LEU A 172 -5.80 -14.43 -10.92
CA LEU A 172 -5.28 -14.15 -9.57
C LEU A 172 -4.22 -15.16 -9.13
N ASP A 173 -4.40 -16.44 -9.45
CA ASP A 173 -3.41 -17.46 -9.12
C ASP A 173 -2.07 -17.14 -9.81
N LYS A 174 -2.08 -16.74 -11.10
CA LYS A 174 -0.87 -16.30 -11.80
C LYS A 174 -0.24 -15.04 -11.18
N ILE A 175 -1.07 -14.08 -10.77
CA ILE A 175 -0.58 -12.85 -10.13
C ILE A 175 0.13 -13.19 -8.83
N PHE A 176 -0.53 -13.96 -7.93
CA PHE A 176 0.05 -14.29 -6.63
C PHE A 176 1.25 -15.23 -6.72
N ASP A 177 1.26 -16.18 -7.65
CA ASP A 177 2.42 -17.03 -7.91
C ASP A 177 3.62 -16.20 -8.37
N PHE A 178 3.40 -15.24 -9.27
CA PHE A 178 4.46 -14.35 -9.73
C PHE A 178 4.93 -13.39 -8.62
N THR A 179 4.04 -12.83 -7.81
CA THR A 179 4.45 -11.99 -6.69
C THR A 179 5.24 -12.76 -5.64
N ALA A 180 4.90 -14.04 -5.40
CA ALA A 180 5.66 -14.93 -4.52
C ALA A 180 7.05 -15.23 -5.09
N GLU A 181 7.17 -15.50 -6.41
CA GLU A 181 8.44 -15.71 -7.11
C GLU A 181 9.39 -14.51 -6.94
N VAL A 182 8.88 -13.31 -7.19
CA VAL A 182 9.65 -12.06 -7.15
C VAL A 182 9.90 -11.57 -5.73
N GLY A 183 8.97 -11.86 -4.82
CA GLY A 183 8.95 -11.35 -3.45
C GLY A 183 8.26 -9.98 -3.32
N LEU A 184 7.37 -9.63 -4.25
CA LEU A 184 6.54 -8.42 -4.19
C LEU A 184 5.52 -8.50 -3.04
N VAL A 185 5.27 -7.37 -2.38
CA VAL A 185 4.11 -7.21 -1.47
C VAL A 185 2.86 -7.00 -2.31
N SER A 186 1.76 -7.65 -1.95
CA SER A 186 0.46 -7.49 -2.60
C SER A 186 -0.52 -6.81 -1.65
N ILE A 187 -1.06 -5.65 -2.00
CA ILE A 187 -2.16 -5.00 -1.27
C ILE A 187 -3.45 -5.28 -2.03
N LEU A 188 -4.34 -6.05 -1.42
CA LEU A 188 -5.58 -6.50 -2.02
C LEU A 188 -6.78 -5.92 -1.27
N HIS A 189 -7.62 -5.18 -1.99
CA HIS A 189 -8.94 -4.80 -1.50
C HIS A 189 -9.97 -5.87 -1.88
N ASN A 190 -10.54 -6.47 -0.88
CA ASN A 190 -11.69 -7.35 -1.05
C ASN A 190 -12.61 -7.20 0.14
N ASP A 191 -13.79 -6.68 -0.09
CA ASP A 191 -14.82 -6.59 0.93
C ASP A 191 -15.19 -8.00 1.44
N MET A 192 -15.38 -8.13 2.75
CA MET A 192 -15.75 -9.39 3.37
C MET A 192 -17.16 -9.83 2.98
N ASP A 193 -18.03 -8.85 2.69
CA ASP A 193 -19.45 -9.06 2.40
C ASP A 193 -19.94 -8.17 1.26
N VAL A 194 -21.18 -8.37 0.83
CA VAL A 194 -21.85 -7.51 -0.16
C VAL A 194 -22.29 -6.18 0.49
N PRO A 195 -22.38 -5.09 -0.29
CA PRO A 195 -23.02 -3.86 0.17
C PRO A 195 -24.42 -4.11 0.70
N PHE A 196 -24.74 -3.45 1.83
CA PHE A 196 -26.07 -3.51 2.46
C PHE A 196 -26.55 -4.93 2.80
N SER A 197 -25.64 -5.84 3.12
CA SER A 197 -25.97 -7.20 3.52
C SER A 197 -26.96 -7.22 4.70
N LYS A 198 -27.79 -8.26 4.75
CA LYS A 198 -28.75 -8.46 5.84
C LYS A 198 -28.01 -8.77 7.13
N GLU A 199 -28.37 -8.09 8.21
CA GLU A 199 -27.78 -8.33 9.52
C GLU A 199 -27.93 -9.80 9.93
N GLY A 200 -26.80 -10.41 10.34
CA GLY A 200 -26.74 -11.82 10.76
C GLY A 200 -26.61 -12.82 9.63
N SER A 201 -26.55 -12.40 8.36
CA SER A 201 -26.16 -13.30 7.26
C SER A 201 -24.68 -13.67 7.35
N ALA A 202 -24.33 -14.84 6.75
CA ALA A 202 -22.93 -15.19 6.56
C ALA A 202 -22.27 -14.23 5.56
N PRO A 203 -21.02 -13.79 5.78
CA PRO A 203 -20.30 -12.93 4.84
C PRO A 203 -20.13 -13.59 3.47
N ALA A 204 -20.55 -12.90 2.40
CA ALA A 204 -20.62 -13.46 1.05
C ALA A 204 -19.25 -13.89 0.49
N TYR A 205 -18.18 -13.19 0.86
CA TYR A 205 -16.86 -13.39 0.25
C TYR A 205 -15.80 -13.95 1.20
N LEU A 206 -16.07 -14.05 2.51
CA LEU A 206 -15.06 -14.45 3.50
C LEU A 206 -14.47 -15.84 3.24
N ASP A 207 -15.33 -16.84 2.95
CA ASP A 207 -14.85 -18.20 2.70
C ASP A 207 -14.08 -18.30 1.38
N GLN A 208 -14.50 -17.58 0.35
CA GLN A 208 -13.76 -17.48 -0.92
C GLN A 208 -12.41 -16.82 -0.73
N MET A 209 -12.36 -15.74 0.09
CA MET A 209 -11.11 -15.06 0.44
C MET A 209 -10.16 -15.99 1.20
N LYS A 210 -10.64 -16.70 2.22
CA LYS A 210 -9.86 -17.70 2.95
C LYS A 210 -9.33 -18.80 2.01
N ALA A 211 -10.14 -19.28 1.08
CA ALA A 211 -9.74 -20.32 0.12
C ALA A 211 -8.66 -19.80 -0.83
N MET A 212 -8.79 -18.58 -1.36
CA MET A 212 -7.80 -17.95 -2.21
C MET A 212 -6.47 -17.77 -1.47
N LEU A 213 -6.49 -17.21 -0.26
CA LEU A 213 -5.29 -16.99 0.56
C LEU A 213 -4.54 -18.30 0.86
N LYS A 214 -5.26 -19.40 1.13
CA LYS A 214 -4.66 -20.73 1.37
C LYS A 214 -3.98 -21.33 0.15
N ARG A 215 -4.41 -20.97 -1.06
CA ARG A 215 -3.72 -21.40 -2.31
C ARG A 215 -2.36 -20.72 -2.49
N HIS A 216 -2.14 -19.54 -1.86
CA HIS A 216 -0.93 -18.71 -2.06
C HIS A 216 -0.13 -18.48 -0.76
N PRO A 217 0.35 -19.54 -0.08
CA PRO A 217 1.00 -19.44 1.24
C PRO A 217 2.38 -18.74 1.19
N ASN A 218 2.95 -18.55 0.00
CA ASN A 218 4.25 -17.92 -0.21
C ASN A 218 4.18 -16.46 -0.64
N ALA A 219 2.99 -15.96 -1.04
CA ALA A 219 2.78 -14.56 -1.37
C ALA A 219 2.66 -13.73 -0.08
N THR A 220 3.28 -12.55 -0.02
CA THR A 220 3.06 -11.60 1.08
C THR A 220 1.84 -10.75 0.75
N ILE A 221 0.75 -10.93 1.47
CA ILE A 221 -0.54 -10.29 1.17
C ILE A 221 -0.95 -9.39 2.33
N ILE A 222 -1.24 -8.13 2.03
CA ILE A 222 -1.88 -7.18 2.93
C ILE A 222 -3.35 -7.10 2.50
N TRP A 223 -4.25 -7.55 3.38
CA TRP A 223 -5.69 -7.43 3.15
C TRP A 223 -6.14 -6.04 3.58
N ALA A 224 -6.40 -5.19 2.59
CA ALA A 224 -6.79 -3.81 2.81
C ALA A 224 -8.07 -3.72 3.65
N HIS A 225 -8.08 -2.76 4.59
CA HIS A 225 -9.24 -2.40 5.41
C HIS A 225 -9.81 -3.54 6.24
N THR A 226 -9.08 -4.64 6.41
CA THR A 226 -9.56 -5.87 7.07
C THR A 226 -10.89 -6.39 6.50
N GLY A 227 -11.12 -6.18 5.19
CA GLY A 227 -12.33 -6.61 4.49
C GLY A 227 -13.57 -5.75 4.74
N MET A 228 -13.41 -4.55 5.25
CA MET A 228 -14.48 -3.55 5.41
C MET A 228 -14.46 -2.54 4.26
N GLY A 229 -15.59 -1.89 4.01
CA GLY A 229 -15.75 -0.83 3.01
C GLY A 229 -16.67 0.27 3.52
N ARG A 230 -16.85 1.32 2.72
CA ARG A 230 -17.69 2.47 3.07
C ARG A 230 -19.13 2.07 3.43
N ILE A 231 -19.68 1.12 2.70
CA ILE A 231 -21.04 0.60 2.87
C ILE A 231 -21.08 -0.90 3.16
N VAL A 232 -19.91 -1.52 3.30
CA VAL A 232 -19.73 -2.89 3.76
C VAL A 232 -19.31 -2.82 5.23
N ARG A 233 -20.30 -2.88 6.10
CA ARG A 233 -20.11 -2.77 7.55
C ARG A 233 -19.42 -4.01 8.10
N PRO A 234 -18.77 -3.93 9.27
CA PRO A 234 -18.29 -5.13 9.95
C PRO A 234 -19.42 -6.13 10.15
N VAL A 235 -19.20 -7.36 9.77
CA VAL A 235 -20.11 -8.46 10.12
C VAL A 235 -20.15 -8.62 11.65
N LYS A 236 -21.23 -9.14 12.21
CA LYS A 236 -21.44 -9.24 13.66
C LYS A 236 -20.27 -9.87 14.42
N SER A 237 -19.53 -10.76 13.78
CA SER A 237 -18.38 -11.47 14.35
C SER A 237 -17.05 -11.08 13.69
N HIS A 238 -16.92 -9.87 13.14
CA HIS A 238 -15.75 -9.44 12.37
C HIS A 238 -14.42 -9.68 13.11
N ALA A 239 -14.30 -9.19 14.35
CA ALA A 239 -13.09 -9.40 15.14
C ALA A 239 -12.78 -10.89 15.38
N ALA A 240 -13.81 -11.72 15.59
CA ALA A 240 -13.65 -13.16 15.76
C ALA A 240 -13.23 -13.85 14.45
N ALA A 241 -13.77 -13.41 13.29
CA ALA A 241 -13.38 -13.93 11.99
C ALA A 241 -11.92 -13.60 11.65
N VAL A 242 -11.47 -12.37 11.95
CA VAL A 242 -10.06 -11.97 11.81
C VAL A 242 -9.19 -12.76 12.78
N GLU A 243 -9.60 -12.94 14.04
CA GLU A 243 -8.86 -13.71 15.02
C GLU A 243 -8.71 -15.18 14.65
N GLU A 244 -9.74 -15.79 14.06
CA GLU A 244 -9.66 -17.15 13.51
C GLU A 244 -8.55 -17.28 12.46
N MET A 245 -8.45 -16.32 11.54
CA MET A 245 -7.39 -16.30 10.53
C MET A 245 -6.02 -16.06 11.16
N LEU A 246 -5.92 -15.22 12.20
CA LEU A 246 -4.68 -14.96 12.91
C LEU A 246 -4.14 -16.19 13.64
N LYS A 247 -5.02 -17.07 14.12
CA LYS A 247 -4.68 -18.33 14.78
C LYS A 247 -4.29 -19.45 13.80
N ASP A 248 -4.80 -19.41 12.57
CA ASP A 248 -4.53 -20.44 11.56
C ASP A 248 -3.18 -20.15 10.87
N THR A 249 -2.22 -21.03 11.03
CA THR A 249 -0.88 -20.93 10.43
C THR A 249 -0.90 -20.91 8.90
N ALA A 250 -2.00 -21.34 8.28
CA ALA A 250 -2.18 -21.25 6.83
C ALA A 250 -2.22 -19.78 6.32
N PHE A 251 -2.54 -18.84 7.21
CA PHE A 251 -2.58 -17.41 6.88
C PHE A 251 -1.37 -16.61 7.42
N ARG A 252 -0.27 -17.27 7.81
CA ARG A 252 0.91 -16.58 8.40
C ARG A 252 1.52 -15.48 7.50
N ASN A 253 1.26 -15.53 6.21
CA ASN A 253 1.72 -14.61 5.17
C ASN A 253 0.76 -13.44 4.90
N VAL A 254 -0.38 -13.39 5.62
CA VAL A 254 -1.43 -12.40 5.48
C VAL A 254 -1.31 -11.36 6.59
N TYR A 255 -1.33 -10.09 6.23
CA TYR A 255 -1.33 -8.93 7.14
C TYR A 255 -2.66 -8.19 6.99
N PHE A 256 -3.09 -7.53 8.06
CA PHE A 256 -4.37 -6.84 8.14
C PHE A 256 -4.12 -5.33 8.21
N ASP A 257 -4.55 -4.64 7.17
CA ASP A 257 -4.45 -3.20 7.09
C ASP A 257 -5.66 -2.54 7.77
N ILE A 258 -5.41 -1.56 8.63
CA ILE A 258 -6.45 -0.77 9.32
C ILE A 258 -6.52 0.66 8.76
N SER A 259 -6.16 0.86 7.50
CA SER A 259 -6.23 2.17 6.83
C SER A 259 -7.67 2.64 6.61
N TRP A 260 -7.80 3.90 6.19
CA TRP A 260 -9.05 4.55 5.76
C TRP A 260 -9.93 5.10 6.91
N ASP A 261 -10.48 6.31 6.71
CA ASP A 261 -11.38 6.94 7.68
C ASP A 261 -12.75 6.23 7.76
N GLU A 262 -13.18 5.61 6.68
CA GLU A 262 -14.42 4.83 6.67
C GLU A 262 -14.31 3.57 7.55
N VAL A 263 -13.13 2.96 7.61
CA VAL A 263 -12.85 1.83 8.51
C VAL A 263 -12.72 2.28 9.95
N ALA A 264 -12.04 3.41 10.17
CA ALA A 264 -11.91 4.01 11.50
C ALA A 264 -13.28 4.26 12.14
N LYS A 265 -14.29 4.68 11.37
CA LYS A 265 -15.67 4.87 11.86
C LYS A 265 -16.25 3.61 12.49
N TYR A 266 -15.91 2.43 12.01
CA TYR A 266 -16.39 1.16 12.56
C TYR A 266 -15.55 0.69 13.74
N LEU A 267 -14.23 0.71 13.60
CA LEU A 267 -13.33 0.23 14.64
C LEU A 267 -13.37 1.10 15.90
N LEU A 268 -13.72 2.39 15.76
CA LEU A 268 -13.79 3.37 16.82
C LEU A 268 -15.24 3.82 17.14
N ALA A 269 -16.23 3.11 16.63
CA ALA A 269 -17.65 3.49 16.75
C ALA A 269 -18.11 3.67 18.21
N THR A 270 -17.58 2.85 19.10
CA THR A 270 -17.86 2.88 20.54
C THR A 270 -16.60 2.55 21.32
N PRO A 271 -16.51 2.94 22.61
CA PRO A 271 -15.39 2.53 23.47
C PRO A 271 -15.19 1.01 23.51
N GLU A 272 -16.27 0.24 23.45
CA GLU A 272 -16.21 -1.24 23.40
C GLU A 272 -15.62 -1.74 22.08
N ALA A 273 -16.05 -1.22 20.93
CA ALA A 273 -15.48 -1.56 19.62
C ALA A 273 -13.97 -1.25 19.57
N THR A 274 -13.59 -0.07 20.07
CA THR A 274 -12.18 0.34 20.17
C THR A 274 -11.38 -0.63 21.05
N LYS A 275 -11.96 -1.02 22.19
CA LYS A 275 -11.31 -1.97 23.10
C LYS A 275 -11.17 -3.36 22.47
N ILE A 276 -12.18 -3.89 21.80
CA ILE A 276 -12.12 -5.18 21.09
C ILE A 276 -11.01 -5.15 20.03
N THR A 277 -10.93 -4.08 19.25
CA THR A 277 -9.89 -3.86 18.25
C THR A 277 -8.50 -3.80 18.90
N ALA A 278 -8.36 -3.03 19.98
CA ALA A 278 -7.08 -2.91 20.70
C ALA A 278 -6.64 -4.26 21.30
N ASP A 279 -7.55 -5.00 21.92
CA ASP A 279 -7.26 -6.31 22.50
C ASP A 279 -6.79 -7.32 21.43
N LEU A 280 -7.40 -7.28 20.22
CA LEU A 280 -6.99 -8.10 19.09
C LEU A 280 -5.59 -7.74 18.60
N ILE A 281 -5.33 -6.47 18.37
CA ILE A 281 -4.01 -5.97 17.93
C ILE A 281 -2.93 -6.25 18.97
N ASN A 282 -3.20 -6.03 20.26
CA ASN A 282 -2.25 -6.33 21.34
C ASN A 282 -1.87 -7.82 21.42
N ARG A 283 -2.79 -8.74 21.06
CA ARG A 283 -2.49 -10.18 21.00
C ARG A 283 -1.68 -10.57 19.75
N TYR A 284 -1.85 -9.86 18.64
CA TYR A 284 -1.21 -10.19 17.35
C TYR A 284 -0.53 -8.98 16.71
N PRO A 285 0.35 -8.26 17.43
CA PRO A 285 0.87 -6.97 16.99
C PRO A 285 1.70 -7.05 15.69
N ASP A 286 2.28 -8.19 15.38
CA ASP A 286 3.09 -8.41 14.18
C ASP A 286 2.28 -8.56 12.88
N ARG A 287 0.95 -8.58 12.98
CA ARG A 287 0.07 -8.90 11.86
C ARG A 287 -0.78 -7.72 11.38
N PHE A 288 -0.77 -6.61 12.11
CA PHE A 288 -1.49 -5.40 11.73
C PHE A 288 -0.54 -4.33 11.22
N ILE A 289 -1.02 -3.54 10.24
CA ILE A 289 -0.28 -2.44 9.64
C ILE A 289 -1.21 -1.25 9.49
N PHE A 290 -0.67 -0.05 9.65
CA PHE A 290 -1.42 1.19 9.47
C PHE A 290 -1.10 1.81 8.11
N GLY A 291 -2.13 2.40 7.48
CA GLY A 291 -2.05 3.27 6.33
C GLY A 291 -3.11 4.37 6.41
N THR A 292 -2.96 5.41 5.60
CA THR A 292 -3.95 6.51 5.58
C THR A 292 -5.10 6.25 4.64
N ASP A 293 -4.88 5.59 3.52
CA ASP A 293 -5.78 5.53 2.35
C ASP A 293 -6.17 6.93 1.85
N GLU A 294 -5.30 7.90 2.09
CA GLU A 294 -5.51 9.25 1.56
C GLU A 294 -5.18 9.32 0.08
N VAL A 295 -5.96 10.13 -0.63
CA VAL A 295 -5.88 10.29 -2.08
C VAL A 295 -5.51 11.73 -2.40
N ALA A 296 -4.36 11.94 -3.03
CA ALA A 296 -3.90 13.24 -3.53
C ALA A 296 -4.10 14.42 -2.54
N PRO A 297 -3.63 14.35 -1.28
CA PRO A 297 -3.82 15.41 -0.29
C PRO A 297 -3.08 16.69 -0.67
N THR A 298 -3.58 17.83 -0.23
CA THR A 298 -2.99 19.16 -0.48
C THR A 298 -2.27 19.73 0.74
N THR A 299 -2.50 19.17 1.94
CA THR A 299 -1.88 19.64 3.19
C THR A 299 -1.53 18.46 4.10
N GLN A 300 -0.56 18.64 5.00
CA GLN A 300 -0.23 17.63 6.02
C GLN A 300 -1.42 17.33 6.95
N GLN A 301 -2.21 18.33 7.29
CA GLN A 301 -3.41 18.14 8.13
C GLN A 301 -4.43 17.22 7.45
N ALA A 302 -4.69 17.41 6.16
CA ALA A 302 -5.58 16.54 5.40
C ALA A 302 -5.00 15.12 5.34
N TYR A 303 -3.72 14.98 5.01
CA TYR A 303 -3.02 13.71 4.91
C TYR A 303 -3.03 12.89 6.21
N LEU A 304 -2.80 13.54 7.35
CA LEU A 304 -2.71 12.85 8.65
C LEU A 304 -4.05 12.78 9.40
N ARG A 305 -5.14 13.22 8.79
CA ARG A 305 -6.49 13.23 9.42
C ARG A 305 -6.87 11.84 9.93
N VAL A 306 -6.67 10.82 9.12
CA VAL A 306 -6.97 9.42 9.48
C VAL A 306 -6.07 8.94 10.62
N TYR A 307 -4.79 9.27 10.60
CA TYR A 307 -3.86 8.89 11.67
C TYR A 307 -4.29 9.40 13.05
N TYR A 308 -4.67 10.69 13.13
CA TYR A 308 -5.15 11.28 14.39
C TYR A 308 -6.56 10.82 14.77
N GLN A 309 -7.38 10.40 13.82
CA GLN A 309 -8.67 9.77 14.12
C GLN A 309 -8.48 8.47 14.94
N TYR A 310 -7.36 7.77 14.78
CA TYR A 310 -7.02 6.57 15.54
C TYR A 310 -6.44 6.83 16.94
N ASP A 311 -6.34 8.08 17.44
CA ASP A 311 -5.81 8.38 18.77
C ASP A 311 -6.46 7.57 19.90
N PRO A 312 -7.79 7.32 19.92
CA PRO A 312 -8.39 6.46 20.94
C PRO A 312 -7.89 5.02 20.93
N LEU A 313 -7.55 4.49 19.74
CA LEU A 313 -6.98 3.16 19.61
C LEU A 313 -5.52 3.15 20.08
N TRP A 314 -4.71 4.13 19.63
CA TRP A 314 -3.31 4.21 20.03
C TRP A 314 -3.15 4.25 21.54
N ALA A 315 -4.05 4.91 22.25
CA ALA A 315 -4.04 5.01 23.72
C ALA A 315 -4.28 3.66 24.43
N LEU A 316 -4.91 2.68 23.77
CA LEU A 316 -5.22 1.36 24.32
C LEU A 316 -4.20 0.28 23.91
N LEU A 317 -3.31 0.58 22.96
CA LEU A 317 -2.28 -0.36 22.55
C LEU A 317 -1.09 -0.34 23.49
N SER A 318 -0.47 -1.52 23.64
CA SER A 318 0.85 -1.64 24.29
C SER A 318 1.91 -0.88 23.49
N LYS A 319 3.01 -0.47 24.15
CA LYS A 319 4.12 0.21 23.49
C LYS A 319 4.70 -0.61 22.32
N ASP A 320 4.78 -1.93 22.47
CA ASP A 320 5.22 -2.84 21.42
C ASP A 320 4.26 -2.84 20.23
N ALA A 321 2.97 -2.96 20.48
CA ALA A 321 1.95 -2.93 19.43
C ALA A 321 1.93 -1.59 18.66
N VAL A 322 2.02 -0.46 19.37
CA VAL A 322 2.12 0.88 18.74
C VAL A 322 3.34 0.96 17.83
N ALA A 323 4.52 0.55 18.31
CA ALA A 323 5.76 0.61 17.53
C ALA A 323 5.69 -0.26 16.26
N LYS A 324 5.11 -1.47 16.38
CA LYS A 324 4.97 -2.41 15.27
C LYS A 324 3.94 -1.94 14.23
N VAL A 325 2.73 -1.56 14.68
CA VAL A 325 1.64 -1.21 13.77
C VAL A 325 1.92 0.10 13.05
N ARG A 326 2.48 1.10 13.73
CA ARG A 326 2.79 2.38 13.12
C ARG A 326 3.98 2.34 12.16
N LYS A 327 4.97 1.45 12.40
CA LYS A 327 6.23 1.43 11.64
C LYS A 327 6.84 0.05 11.44
N GLY A 328 7.12 -0.67 12.53
CA GLY A 328 7.99 -1.84 12.50
C GLY A 328 7.51 -2.94 11.54
N ASN A 329 6.20 -3.14 11.40
CA ASN A 329 5.66 -4.12 10.44
C ASN A 329 5.82 -3.64 9.00
N TYR A 330 5.60 -2.34 8.73
CA TYR A 330 5.89 -1.75 7.43
C TYR A 330 7.35 -1.97 7.04
N GLU A 331 8.28 -1.50 7.89
CA GLU A 331 9.72 -1.60 7.64
C GLU A 331 10.12 -3.05 7.36
N ARG A 332 9.71 -3.99 8.21
CA ARG A 332 10.01 -5.41 8.04
C ARG A 332 9.49 -6.00 6.73
N ILE A 333 8.25 -5.70 6.36
CA ILE A 333 7.60 -6.25 5.16
C ILE A 333 8.24 -5.65 3.89
N PHE A 334 8.35 -4.33 3.82
CA PHE A 334 8.83 -3.65 2.62
C PHE A 334 10.34 -3.75 2.44
N ASP A 335 11.13 -3.84 3.52
CA ASP A 335 12.57 -4.10 3.42
C ASP A 335 12.85 -5.49 2.84
N GLN A 336 12.12 -6.51 3.29
CA GLN A 336 12.22 -7.84 2.70
C GLN A 336 11.82 -7.85 1.22
N ALA A 337 10.75 -7.15 0.86
CA ALA A 337 10.32 -7.03 -0.52
C ALA A 337 11.38 -6.34 -1.38
N ARG A 338 11.90 -5.19 -0.95
CA ARG A 338 12.99 -4.49 -1.66
C ARG A 338 14.17 -5.42 -1.93
N LEU A 339 14.64 -6.15 -0.93
CA LEU A 339 15.77 -7.07 -1.09
C LEU A 339 15.50 -8.16 -2.12
N LYS A 340 14.33 -8.81 -2.04
CA LYS A 340 13.95 -9.90 -2.94
C LYS A 340 13.73 -9.42 -4.37
N VAL A 341 12.99 -8.32 -4.55
CA VAL A 341 12.71 -7.75 -5.86
C VAL A 341 14.02 -7.31 -6.55
N ARG A 342 14.91 -6.62 -5.83
CA ARG A 342 16.22 -6.23 -6.41
C ARG A 342 17.08 -7.45 -6.78
N ALA A 343 17.03 -8.54 -6.01
CA ALA A 343 17.71 -9.77 -6.35
C ALA A 343 17.12 -10.41 -7.62
N TRP A 344 15.80 -10.48 -7.72
CA TRP A 344 15.11 -10.98 -8.91
C TRP A 344 15.43 -10.14 -10.16
N GLU A 345 15.35 -8.81 -10.06
CA GLU A 345 15.70 -7.90 -11.17
C GLU A 345 17.13 -8.12 -11.65
N LYS A 346 18.08 -8.24 -10.74
CA LYS A 346 19.49 -8.50 -11.07
C LYS A 346 19.67 -9.80 -11.88
N SER A 347 18.92 -10.84 -11.55
CA SER A 347 19.04 -12.13 -12.22
C SER A 347 18.29 -12.21 -13.56
N HIS A 348 17.18 -11.46 -13.71
CA HIS A 348 16.28 -11.58 -14.87
C HIS A 348 16.42 -10.44 -15.89
N ILE A 349 16.89 -9.24 -15.47
CA ILE A 349 17.01 -8.09 -16.37
C ILE A 349 18.43 -7.97 -16.94
N ALA A 350 19.46 -8.20 -16.15
CA ALA A 350 20.85 -8.16 -16.63
C ALA A 350 21.12 -9.20 -17.74
N GLY A 351 20.45 -10.37 -17.67
CA GLY A 351 20.55 -11.41 -18.70
C GLY A 351 19.91 -11.05 -20.05
N THR A 352 18.84 -10.26 -20.03
CA THR A 352 18.15 -9.84 -21.26
C THR A 352 18.91 -8.76 -22.03
N ALA A 353 19.61 -7.86 -21.36
CA ALA A 353 20.46 -6.85 -22.00
C ALA A 353 21.67 -7.50 -22.70
N ALA A 354 22.29 -8.53 -22.10
CA ALA A 354 23.39 -9.28 -22.72
C ALA A 354 22.91 -10.11 -23.92
N ALA A 355 21.70 -10.71 -23.84
CA ALA A 355 21.12 -11.48 -24.94
C ALA A 355 20.64 -10.60 -26.11
N ALA A 356 20.21 -9.36 -25.84
CA ALA A 356 19.81 -8.38 -26.85
C ALA A 356 21.03 -7.77 -27.57
N ALA A 357 22.16 -7.62 -26.86
CA ALA A 357 23.43 -7.15 -27.46
C ALA A 357 24.16 -8.22 -28.28
N ALA A 358 23.79 -9.51 -28.14
CA ALA A 358 24.35 -10.64 -28.88
C ALA A 358 23.54 -11.04 -30.13
N ARG A 359 22.42 -10.35 -30.43
CA ARG A 359 21.61 -10.46 -31.64
C ARG A 359 21.83 -9.25 -32.55
#